data_be35fd79a5cf09d62ce6527c289d6daf
#
_entry.id   be35fd79a5cf09d62ce6527c289d6daf
#
_cell.length_a   1.000
_cell.length_b   1.000
_cell.length_c   1.000
_cell.angle_alpha   90.00
_cell.angle_beta   90.00
_cell.angle_gamma   90.00
#
_symmetry.space_group_name_H-M   'P 1'
#
loop_
_entity.id
_entity.type
_entity.pdbx_description
1 polymer ?
#
loop_
_entity_poly.entity_id
_entity_poly.type
_entity_poly.pdbx_seq_one_letter_code
_entity_poly.pdbx_strand_id
1 'polypeptide(L)'
;MKKDIIEKCKNNLYSAVIADTLDSFGYHKQAVYTTIHSLDSELVLCGFARTGIYMPIYHDDENTNVYEHELALIDSLLEGEVCVLSCNNNRNIAPWGELLTTRAKYLKAAGCLVDGCIRDSKAIKKMKFPIFSNGTNPVDTKFRGKMIFSDVPAEVGGVLINTGDLIFGDQDGVVSIPSKLINQVVEKSFQKVSSENTVRKELNEGQSLKEVFIKHGIL
;
A
#
# COMPACT_ATOMS: atom_id res chain seq x y z
N MET A 1 13.74 1.72 15.20
CA MET A 1 13.28 0.36 14.80
C MET A 1 12.25 0.38 13.66
N LYS A 2 11.05 0.97 13.79
CA LYS A 2 10.07 1.03 12.68
C LYS A 2 10.60 1.78 11.44
N LYS A 3 11.23 2.94 11.62
CA LYS A 3 11.80 3.74 10.53
C LYS A 3 12.91 3.03 9.77
N ASP A 4 13.79 2.33 10.49
CA ASP A 4 14.92 1.61 9.88
C ASP A 4 14.45 0.47 8.97
N ILE A 5 13.36 -0.22 9.34
CA ILE A 5 12.81 -1.30 8.52
C ILE A 5 12.18 -0.75 7.24
N ILE A 6 11.45 0.38 7.33
CA ILE A 6 10.85 1.04 6.17
C ILE A 6 11.93 1.45 5.16
N GLU A 7 12.96 2.15 5.61
CA GLU A 7 14.06 2.61 4.73
C GLU A 7 14.82 1.44 4.11
N LYS A 8 15.11 0.39 4.90
CA LYS A 8 15.75 -0.81 4.36
C LYS A 8 14.91 -1.49 3.30
N CYS A 9 13.59 -1.64 3.54
CA CYS A 9 12.70 -2.25 2.56
C CYS A 9 12.64 -1.43 1.28
N LYS A 10 12.43 -0.11 1.37
CA LYS A 10 12.35 0.79 0.20
C LYS A 10 13.58 0.71 -0.71
N ASN A 11 14.76 0.59 -0.12
CA ASN A 11 16.01 0.66 -0.87
C ASN A 11 16.45 -0.69 -1.45
N ASN A 12 15.89 -1.81 -0.99
CA ASN A 12 16.47 -3.13 -1.31
C ASN A 12 15.43 -4.19 -1.71
N LEU A 13 14.15 -3.96 -1.48
CA LEU A 13 13.10 -4.92 -1.79
C LEU A 13 12.19 -4.42 -2.90
N TYR A 14 11.42 -5.31 -3.48
CA TYR A 14 10.37 -5.07 -4.46
C TYR A 14 9.18 -5.99 -4.20
N SER A 15 8.00 -5.61 -4.68
CA SER A 15 6.74 -6.28 -4.36
C SER A 15 6.75 -7.76 -4.72
N ALA A 16 7.34 -8.13 -5.87
CA ALA A 16 7.41 -9.52 -6.32
C ALA A 16 8.19 -10.42 -5.36
N VAL A 17 9.38 -9.99 -4.88
CA VAL A 17 10.17 -10.80 -3.93
C VAL A 17 9.47 -10.96 -2.58
N ILE A 18 8.71 -9.95 -2.16
CA ILE A 18 7.91 -10.01 -0.94
C ILE A 18 6.73 -10.98 -1.12
N ALA A 19 6.04 -10.92 -2.27
CA ALA A 19 4.94 -11.83 -2.59
C ALA A 19 5.40 -13.29 -2.60
N ASP A 20 6.48 -13.60 -3.30
CA ASP A 20 7.08 -14.95 -3.33
C ASP A 20 7.50 -15.43 -1.93
N THR A 21 8.01 -14.51 -1.12
CA THR A 21 8.39 -14.85 0.26
C THR A 21 7.15 -15.18 1.08
N LEU A 22 6.07 -14.40 0.96
CA LEU A 22 4.79 -14.67 1.62
C LEU A 22 4.21 -16.02 1.17
N ASP A 23 4.28 -16.34 -0.13
CA ASP A 23 3.88 -17.63 -0.66
C ASP A 23 4.62 -18.79 0.01
N SER A 24 5.92 -18.64 0.25
CA SER A 24 6.73 -19.65 0.95
C SER A 24 6.34 -19.85 2.42
N PHE A 25 5.61 -18.90 3.00
CA PHE A 25 5.01 -18.99 4.34
C PHE A 25 3.54 -19.45 4.31
N GLY A 26 3.00 -19.79 3.12
CA GLY A 26 1.60 -20.21 2.94
C GLY A 26 0.59 -19.05 2.88
N TYR A 27 1.05 -17.83 2.66
CA TYR A 27 0.22 -16.63 2.54
C TYR A 27 0.07 -16.21 1.08
N HIS A 28 -0.89 -16.81 0.36
CA HIS A 28 -1.10 -16.67 -1.10
C HIS A 28 -2.11 -15.57 -1.50
N LYS A 29 -2.63 -14.79 -0.55
CA LYS A 29 -3.67 -13.76 -0.80
C LYS A 29 -3.29 -12.43 -0.17
N GLN A 30 -2.07 -11.98 -0.44
CA GLN A 30 -1.52 -10.76 0.15
C GLN A 30 -1.22 -9.66 -0.89
N ALA A 31 -1.40 -9.97 -2.17
CA ALA A 31 -1.30 -9.00 -3.27
C ALA A 31 -2.67 -8.36 -3.53
N VAL A 32 -2.69 -7.03 -3.52
CA VAL A 32 -3.87 -6.22 -3.80
C VAL A 32 -4.23 -6.32 -5.29
N TYR A 33 -5.53 -6.21 -5.63
CA TYR A 33 -6.00 -6.31 -7.02
C TYR A 33 -5.27 -5.36 -7.96
N THR A 34 -5.01 -5.85 -9.17
CA THR A 34 -4.30 -5.11 -10.23
C THR A 34 -5.06 -3.88 -10.76
N THR A 35 -6.29 -3.66 -10.35
CA THR A 35 -7.04 -2.42 -10.65
C THR A 35 -6.60 -1.23 -9.82
N ILE A 36 -5.87 -1.47 -8.73
CA ILE A 36 -5.29 -0.43 -7.87
C ILE A 36 -3.87 -0.14 -8.35
N HIS A 37 -3.66 1.08 -8.83
CA HIS A 37 -2.41 1.50 -9.45
C HIS A 37 -1.75 2.64 -8.69
N SER A 38 -0.42 2.71 -8.79
CA SER A 38 0.34 3.86 -8.34
C SER A 38 -0.06 5.13 -9.10
N LEU A 39 -0.23 6.22 -8.38
CA LEU A 39 -0.38 7.54 -9.00
C LEU A 39 0.90 8.03 -9.66
N ASP A 40 2.05 7.66 -9.13
CA ASP A 40 3.40 7.97 -9.63
C ASP A 40 4.27 6.71 -9.48
N SER A 41 4.55 6.05 -10.61
CA SER A 41 5.29 4.79 -10.66
C SER A 41 6.73 4.86 -10.16
N GLU A 42 7.31 6.07 -10.08
CA GLU A 42 8.66 6.27 -9.55
C GLU A 42 8.72 6.22 -8.00
N LEU A 43 7.56 6.23 -7.34
CA LEU A 43 7.49 6.27 -5.89
C LEU A 43 7.18 4.90 -5.29
N VAL A 44 7.99 4.50 -4.33
CA VAL A 44 7.77 3.28 -3.52
C VAL A 44 6.95 3.64 -2.28
N LEU A 45 5.87 2.92 -2.07
CA LEU A 45 5.06 2.94 -0.86
C LEU A 45 5.60 1.90 0.12
N CYS A 46 6.02 2.31 1.32
CA CYS A 46 6.37 1.37 2.37
C CYS A 46 6.08 2.00 3.74
N GLY A 47 5.26 1.33 4.53
CA GLY A 47 4.92 1.81 5.88
C GLY A 47 3.87 0.94 6.55
N PHE A 48 3.58 1.25 7.81
CA PHE A 48 2.63 0.49 8.62
C PHE A 48 1.20 0.96 8.39
N ALA A 49 0.29 0.03 8.15
CA ALA A 49 -1.11 0.33 7.87
C ALA A 49 -1.81 1.04 9.05
N ARG A 50 -2.62 2.05 8.70
CA ARG A 50 -3.68 2.66 9.53
C ARG A 50 -4.96 2.58 8.74
N THR A 51 -5.89 1.76 9.18
CA THR A 51 -7.06 1.38 8.39
C THR A 51 -8.27 2.28 8.65
N GLY A 52 -9.04 2.54 7.61
CA GLY A 52 -10.34 3.21 7.66
C GLY A 52 -11.32 2.57 6.69
N ILE A 53 -12.59 2.49 7.07
CA ILE A 53 -13.67 1.89 6.26
C ILE A 53 -14.72 2.93 5.94
N TYR A 54 -15.02 3.08 4.65
CA TYR A 54 -16.11 3.90 4.13
C TYR A 54 -17.33 3.05 3.79
N MET A 55 -18.50 3.62 4.06
CA MET A 55 -19.76 3.13 3.51
C MET A 55 -20.34 4.12 2.49
N PRO A 56 -21.01 3.63 1.43
CA PRO A 56 -21.78 4.50 0.56
C PRO A 56 -22.97 5.13 1.32
N ILE A 57 -23.23 6.41 1.04
CA ILE A 57 -24.40 7.13 1.53
C ILE A 57 -25.17 7.70 0.35
N TYR A 58 -26.49 7.86 0.51
CA TYR A 58 -27.39 8.31 -0.56
C TYR A 58 -28.19 9.57 -0.15
N HIS A 59 -27.86 10.13 1.00
CA HIS A 59 -28.44 11.36 1.54
C HIS A 59 -27.37 12.19 2.23
N ASP A 60 -27.62 13.46 2.41
CA ASP A 60 -26.84 14.34 3.27
C ASP A 60 -27.67 14.72 4.50
N ASP A 61 -27.02 14.79 5.64
CA ASP A 61 -27.61 15.30 6.86
C ASP A 61 -26.80 16.55 7.27
N GLU A 62 -27.42 17.71 7.16
CA GLU A 62 -26.78 18.99 7.46
C GLU A 62 -26.30 19.09 8.92
N ASN A 63 -26.85 18.26 9.82
CA ASN A 63 -26.48 18.22 11.23
C ASN A 63 -25.32 17.24 11.52
N THR A 64 -24.86 16.50 10.51
CA THR A 64 -23.81 15.49 10.64
C THR A 64 -22.58 15.86 9.82
N ASN A 65 -21.42 16.03 10.48
CA ASN A 65 -20.15 16.18 9.78
C ASN A 65 -19.73 14.84 9.16
N VAL A 66 -19.90 14.69 7.85
CA VAL A 66 -19.52 13.46 7.13
C VAL A 66 -18.02 13.15 7.18
N TYR A 67 -17.20 14.15 7.45
CA TYR A 67 -15.72 14.03 7.49
C TYR A 67 -15.17 13.74 8.88
N GLU A 68 -15.99 13.67 9.93
CA GLU A 68 -15.53 13.61 11.33
C GLU A 68 -14.51 12.47 11.55
N HIS A 69 -14.85 11.23 11.17
CA HIS A 69 -13.97 10.07 11.34
C HIS A 69 -12.74 10.13 10.41
N GLU A 70 -12.92 10.65 9.20
CA GLU A 70 -11.83 10.86 8.24
C GLU A 70 -10.79 11.83 8.79
N LEU A 71 -11.21 12.99 9.27
CA LEU A 71 -10.34 14.00 9.85
C LEU A 71 -9.62 13.46 11.09
N ALA A 72 -10.34 12.75 11.97
CA ALA A 72 -9.76 12.15 13.16
C ALA A 72 -8.68 11.11 12.82
N LEU A 73 -8.92 10.23 11.83
CA LEU A 73 -7.93 9.27 11.37
C LEU A 73 -6.69 9.97 10.82
N ILE A 74 -6.88 10.92 9.90
CA ILE A 74 -5.76 11.62 9.24
C ILE A 74 -4.93 12.42 10.26
N ASP A 75 -5.57 13.14 11.19
CA ASP A 75 -4.87 13.92 12.21
C ASP A 75 -4.10 13.05 13.22
N SER A 76 -4.48 11.80 13.38
CA SER A 76 -3.82 10.84 14.28
C SER A 76 -2.70 10.02 13.63
N LEU A 77 -2.43 10.21 12.32
CA LEU A 77 -1.34 9.48 11.63
C LEU A 77 0.02 9.77 12.26
N LEU A 78 0.82 8.73 12.38
CA LEU A 78 2.19 8.79 12.87
C LEU A 78 3.21 8.69 11.73
N GLU A 79 4.45 9.10 12.00
CA GLU A 79 5.57 8.97 11.04
C GLU A 79 5.72 7.51 10.59
N GLY A 80 5.73 7.30 9.27
CA GLY A 80 5.90 5.99 8.64
C GLY A 80 4.62 5.16 8.54
N GLU A 81 3.45 5.73 8.87
CA GLU A 81 2.18 5.05 8.63
C GLU A 81 1.65 5.29 7.21
N VAL A 82 0.97 4.28 6.67
CA VAL A 82 0.22 4.32 5.41
C VAL A 82 -1.26 4.37 5.76
N CYS A 83 -1.95 5.40 5.29
CA CYS A 83 -3.40 5.46 5.40
C CYS A 83 -4.04 4.46 4.43
N VAL A 84 -4.72 3.43 4.95
CA VAL A 84 -5.32 2.34 4.18
C VAL A 84 -6.83 2.47 4.24
N LEU A 85 -7.46 2.81 3.11
CA LEU A 85 -8.87 3.16 3.05
C LEU A 85 -9.65 2.15 2.21
N SER A 86 -10.58 1.46 2.85
CA SER A 86 -11.54 0.58 2.18
C SER A 86 -12.79 1.36 1.78
N CYS A 87 -13.05 1.40 0.49
CA CYS A 87 -14.29 1.90 -0.10
C CYS A 87 -15.11 0.77 -0.72
N ASN A 88 -14.76 -0.47 -0.45
CA ASN A 88 -15.37 -1.65 -1.05
C ASN A 88 -15.34 -1.60 -2.60
N ASN A 89 -14.22 -1.18 -3.17
CA ASN A 89 -13.99 -0.96 -4.60
C ASN A 89 -14.98 0.03 -5.26
N ASN A 90 -15.64 0.88 -4.48
CA ASN A 90 -16.58 1.87 -5.00
C ASN A 90 -15.85 3.09 -5.57
N ARG A 91 -15.76 3.16 -6.90
CA ARG A 91 -15.11 4.25 -7.64
C ARG A 91 -15.87 5.58 -7.60
N ASN A 92 -17.10 5.61 -7.07
CA ASN A 92 -17.84 6.83 -6.84
C ASN A 92 -17.49 7.51 -5.51
N ILE A 93 -16.65 6.88 -4.68
CA ILE A 93 -16.13 7.46 -3.45
C ILE A 93 -14.67 7.85 -3.70
N ALA A 94 -14.34 9.14 -3.54
CA ALA A 94 -12.99 9.67 -3.70
C ALA A 94 -12.55 10.33 -2.37
N PRO A 95 -12.13 9.53 -1.39
CA PRO A 95 -11.87 10.02 -0.03
C PRO A 95 -10.53 10.74 0.11
N TRP A 96 -9.70 10.76 -0.92
CA TRP A 96 -8.34 11.31 -0.83
C TRP A 96 -8.11 12.40 -1.86
N GLY A 97 -7.54 13.52 -1.40
CA GLY A 97 -7.18 14.66 -2.22
C GLY A 97 -5.94 15.40 -1.72
N GLU A 98 -5.69 16.57 -2.28
CA GLU A 98 -4.50 17.39 -2.00
C GLU A 98 -4.42 17.83 -0.55
N LEU A 99 -5.52 18.25 0.08
CA LEU A 99 -5.53 18.74 1.46
C LEU A 99 -5.15 17.64 2.46
N LEU A 100 -5.71 16.42 2.30
CA LEU A 100 -5.35 15.26 3.14
C LEU A 100 -3.89 14.86 2.91
N THR A 101 -3.43 14.90 1.65
CA THR A 101 -2.01 14.67 1.33
C THR A 101 -1.10 15.67 2.02
N THR A 102 -1.46 16.96 2.02
CA THR A 102 -0.71 18.02 2.69
C THR A 102 -0.56 17.72 4.18
N ARG A 103 -1.67 17.36 4.83
CA ARG A 103 -1.67 17.02 6.26
C ARG A 103 -0.88 15.76 6.57
N ALA A 104 -1.11 14.67 5.83
CA ALA A 104 -0.39 13.41 5.97
C ALA A 104 1.14 13.58 5.78
N LYS A 105 1.54 14.38 4.80
CA LYS A 105 2.94 14.69 4.56
C LYS A 105 3.57 15.50 5.69
N TYR A 106 2.85 16.47 6.27
CA TYR A 106 3.29 17.19 7.47
C TYR A 106 3.55 16.24 8.64
N LEU A 107 2.68 15.25 8.83
CA LEU A 107 2.82 14.21 9.85
C LEU A 107 3.86 13.15 9.52
N LYS A 108 4.52 13.24 8.34
CA LYS A 108 5.49 12.27 7.82
C LYS A 108 4.91 10.88 7.62
N ALA A 109 3.62 10.79 7.31
CA ALA A 109 3.02 9.55 6.86
C ALA A 109 3.70 9.05 5.58
N ALA A 110 3.75 7.74 5.39
CA ALA A 110 4.49 7.10 4.30
C ALA A 110 3.73 7.12 2.96
N GLY A 111 2.42 7.25 2.98
CA GLY A 111 1.58 7.27 1.79
C GLY A 111 0.13 6.90 2.06
N CYS A 112 -0.59 6.59 0.96
CA CYS A 112 -1.99 6.16 1.01
C CYS A 112 -2.24 4.98 0.07
N LEU A 113 -3.05 4.04 0.53
CA LEU A 113 -3.62 2.93 -0.25
C LEU A 113 -5.14 2.99 -0.14
N VAL A 114 -5.84 3.10 -1.26
CA VAL A 114 -7.31 3.18 -1.28
C VAL A 114 -7.91 2.40 -2.44
N ASP A 115 -8.92 1.59 -2.19
CA ASP A 115 -9.67 0.89 -3.24
C ASP A 115 -10.85 1.70 -3.82
N GLY A 116 -11.00 2.94 -3.38
CA GLY A 116 -11.76 3.99 -4.04
C GLY A 116 -10.94 4.81 -5.02
N CYS A 117 -11.47 5.96 -5.43
CA CYS A 117 -10.76 6.93 -6.25
C CYS A 117 -10.06 8.02 -5.40
N ILE A 118 -9.22 8.82 -6.08
CA ILE A 118 -8.63 10.03 -5.51
C ILE A 118 -8.94 11.24 -6.40
N ARG A 119 -8.77 12.44 -5.86
CA ARG A 119 -8.87 13.69 -6.63
C ARG A 119 -7.58 14.53 -6.52
N ASP A 120 -7.50 15.63 -7.20
CA ASP A 120 -6.36 16.58 -7.18
C ASP A 120 -5.01 15.95 -7.60
N SER A 121 -5.05 14.92 -8.44
CA SER A 121 -3.90 14.07 -8.82
C SER A 121 -2.68 14.85 -9.28
N LYS A 122 -2.86 15.97 -10.02
CA LYS A 122 -1.79 16.84 -10.50
C LYS A 122 -1.02 17.51 -9.35
N ALA A 123 -1.74 17.97 -8.32
CA ALA A 123 -1.14 18.59 -7.14
C ALA A 123 -0.40 17.55 -6.30
N ILE A 124 -1.01 16.38 -6.08
CA ILE A 124 -0.43 15.28 -5.32
C ILE A 124 0.88 14.77 -5.96
N LYS A 125 0.91 14.59 -7.30
CA LYS A 125 2.15 14.22 -8.01
C LYS A 125 3.30 15.19 -7.74
N LYS A 126 3.03 16.50 -7.74
CA LYS A 126 4.05 17.53 -7.42
C LYS A 126 4.58 17.39 -5.98
N MET A 127 3.76 16.90 -5.08
CA MET A 127 4.15 16.68 -3.69
C MET A 127 5.02 15.44 -3.50
N LYS A 128 5.13 14.56 -4.51
CA LYS A 128 5.85 13.27 -4.46
C LYS A 128 5.43 12.44 -3.25
N PHE A 129 4.12 12.29 -3.05
CA PHE A 129 3.55 11.47 -2.00
C PHE A 129 3.02 10.15 -2.59
N PRO A 130 3.50 8.98 -2.14
CA PRO A 130 3.10 7.70 -2.70
C PRO A 130 1.61 7.43 -2.46
N ILE A 131 0.86 7.21 -3.54
CA ILE A 131 -0.56 6.84 -3.47
C ILE A 131 -0.84 5.70 -4.45
N PHE A 132 -1.57 4.71 -3.96
CA PHE A 132 -2.17 3.65 -4.76
C PHE A 132 -3.68 3.74 -4.67
N SER A 133 -4.36 3.79 -5.82
CA SER A 133 -5.82 3.98 -5.88
C SER A 133 -6.45 3.25 -7.05
N ASN A 134 -7.76 3.09 -7.00
CA ASN A 134 -8.56 2.52 -8.09
C ASN A 134 -8.84 3.54 -9.22
N GLY A 135 -8.08 4.62 -9.25
CA GLY A 135 -8.14 5.68 -10.26
C GLY A 135 -8.44 7.06 -9.70
N THR A 136 -8.81 7.97 -10.61
CA THR A 136 -9.13 9.36 -10.27
C THR A 136 -10.61 9.67 -10.57
N ASN A 137 -11.23 10.46 -9.68
CA ASN A 137 -12.60 10.95 -9.86
C ASN A 137 -12.68 12.33 -9.19
N PRO A 138 -13.17 13.41 -9.86
CA PRO A 138 -13.18 14.75 -9.29
C PRO A 138 -14.25 14.99 -8.21
N VAL A 139 -14.97 13.96 -7.82
CA VAL A 139 -16.05 14.06 -6.83
C VAL A 139 -15.52 14.15 -5.40
N ASP A 140 -16.36 14.64 -4.50
CA ASP A 140 -16.14 14.57 -3.06
C ASP A 140 -16.77 13.30 -2.47
N THR A 141 -16.33 12.89 -1.28
CA THR A 141 -17.00 11.87 -0.46
C THR A 141 -18.38 12.33 -0.01
N LYS A 142 -18.57 13.61 0.28
CA LYS A 142 -19.90 14.17 0.62
C LYS A 142 -20.95 13.73 -0.39
N PHE A 143 -22.11 13.28 0.07
CA PHE A 143 -23.23 12.68 -0.71
C PHE A 143 -22.96 11.29 -1.30
N ARG A 144 -21.76 10.70 -1.12
CA ARG A 144 -21.39 9.44 -1.78
C ARG A 144 -20.86 8.39 -0.82
N GLY A 145 -20.11 8.82 0.21
CA GLY A 145 -19.54 7.93 1.21
C GLY A 145 -19.23 8.65 2.50
N LYS A 146 -19.18 7.89 3.58
CA LYS A 146 -18.80 8.36 4.91
C LYS A 146 -17.89 7.31 5.54
N MET A 147 -16.80 7.74 6.16
CA MET A 147 -15.99 6.85 7.01
C MET A 147 -16.79 6.49 8.25
N ILE A 148 -16.88 5.20 8.54
CA ILE A 148 -17.68 4.66 9.64
C ILE A 148 -16.83 4.01 10.73
N PHE A 149 -15.68 3.45 10.36
CA PHE A 149 -14.75 2.82 11.28
C PHE A 149 -13.31 3.17 10.95
N SER A 150 -12.47 3.24 11.97
CA SER A 150 -11.02 3.31 11.87
C SER A 150 -10.38 2.28 12.80
N ASP A 151 -9.13 1.92 12.50
CA ASP A 151 -8.33 0.97 13.29
C ASP A 151 -8.96 -0.42 13.46
N VAL A 152 -9.77 -0.84 12.51
CA VAL A 152 -10.37 -2.18 12.41
C VAL A 152 -9.85 -2.89 11.17
N PRO A 153 -9.92 -4.24 11.09
CA PRO A 153 -9.58 -4.96 9.86
C PRO A 153 -10.40 -4.44 8.68
N ALA A 154 -9.72 -4.10 7.58
CA ALA A 154 -10.33 -3.55 6.38
C ALA A 154 -9.92 -4.39 5.16
N GLU A 155 -10.88 -4.76 4.31
CA GLU A 155 -10.58 -5.37 3.03
C GLU A 155 -10.31 -4.27 2.01
N VAL A 156 -9.13 -4.29 1.39
CA VAL A 156 -8.73 -3.35 0.34
C VAL A 156 -8.20 -4.16 -0.84
N GLY A 157 -8.85 -4.02 -2.00
CA GLY A 157 -8.46 -4.74 -3.21
C GLY A 157 -8.34 -6.25 -3.03
N GLY A 158 -9.27 -6.87 -2.29
CA GLY A 158 -9.33 -8.31 -2.04
C GLY A 158 -8.39 -8.83 -0.94
N VAL A 159 -7.66 -7.95 -0.26
CA VAL A 159 -6.76 -8.31 0.85
C VAL A 159 -7.29 -7.76 2.17
N LEU A 160 -7.43 -8.63 3.17
CA LEU A 160 -7.76 -8.20 4.53
C LEU A 160 -6.51 -7.64 5.20
N ILE A 161 -6.51 -6.35 5.49
CA ILE A 161 -5.40 -5.59 6.07
C ILE A 161 -5.77 -5.15 7.49
N ASN A 162 -4.87 -5.36 8.44
CA ASN A 162 -5.03 -4.89 9.81
C ASN A 162 -4.16 -3.66 10.08
N THR A 163 -4.59 -2.79 10.97
CA THR A 163 -3.73 -1.74 11.48
C THR A 163 -2.45 -2.35 12.06
N GLY A 164 -1.28 -1.86 11.61
CA GLY A 164 0.03 -2.37 11.96
C GLY A 164 0.64 -3.39 11.01
N ASP A 165 -0.08 -3.89 9.99
CA ASP A 165 0.51 -4.67 8.90
C ASP A 165 1.47 -3.79 8.10
N LEU A 166 2.52 -4.37 7.50
CA LEU A 166 3.44 -3.60 6.66
C LEU A 166 2.97 -3.63 5.21
N ILE A 167 2.69 -2.45 4.68
CA ILE A 167 2.31 -2.25 3.27
C ILE A 167 3.57 -1.95 2.47
N PHE A 168 3.74 -2.65 1.35
CA PHE A 168 4.78 -2.37 0.37
C PHE A 168 4.15 -2.28 -1.02
N GLY A 169 4.49 -1.23 -1.77
CA GLY A 169 3.96 -1.03 -3.12
C GLY A 169 4.99 -0.36 -4.03
N ASP A 170 5.09 -0.87 -5.25
CA ASP A 170 5.93 -0.36 -6.33
C ASP A 170 5.16 -0.39 -7.66
N GLN A 171 5.86 -0.30 -8.78
CA GLN A 171 5.26 -0.29 -10.11
C GLN A 171 4.43 -1.55 -10.41
N ASP A 172 4.79 -2.71 -9.84
CA ASP A 172 4.13 -3.99 -10.12
C ASP A 172 2.84 -4.17 -9.30
N GLY A 173 2.71 -3.47 -8.17
CA GLY A 173 1.52 -3.53 -7.33
C GLY A 173 1.80 -3.34 -5.84
N VAL A 174 0.83 -3.74 -5.02
CA VAL A 174 0.89 -3.60 -3.57
C VAL A 174 0.75 -4.96 -2.90
N VAL A 175 1.59 -5.22 -1.90
CA VAL A 175 1.50 -6.39 -1.02
C VAL A 175 1.36 -5.96 0.44
N SER A 176 0.62 -6.73 1.22
CA SER A 176 0.46 -6.55 2.66
C SER A 176 1.14 -7.68 3.42
N ILE A 177 2.03 -7.33 4.34
CA ILE A 177 2.72 -8.29 5.21
C ILE A 177 2.03 -8.25 6.58
N PRO A 178 1.40 -9.35 7.03
CA PRO A 178 0.81 -9.41 8.35
C PRO A 178 1.80 -9.06 9.46
N SER A 179 1.38 -8.25 10.42
CA SER A 179 2.25 -7.69 11.47
C SER A 179 3.10 -8.73 12.20
N LYS A 180 2.54 -9.91 12.44
CA LYS A 180 3.24 -11.05 13.09
C LYS A 180 4.36 -11.66 12.25
N LEU A 181 4.41 -11.41 10.94
CA LEU A 181 5.37 -12.00 10.00
C LEU A 181 6.43 -11.00 9.52
N ILE A 182 6.31 -9.72 9.83
CA ILE A 182 7.13 -8.66 9.25
C ILE A 182 8.63 -9.00 9.32
N ASN A 183 9.14 -9.33 10.50
CA ASN A 183 10.58 -9.60 10.66
C ASN A 183 11.03 -10.80 9.82
N GLN A 184 10.25 -11.90 9.84
CA GLN A 184 10.60 -13.14 9.13
C GLN A 184 10.53 -12.94 7.60
N VAL A 185 9.47 -12.28 7.10
CA VAL A 185 9.30 -12.02 5.68
C VAL A 185 10.37 -11.06 5.17
N VAL A 186 10.62 -9.97 5.88
CA VAL A 186 11.63 -8.99 5.47
C VAL A 186 13.03 -9.61 5.45
N GLU A 187 13.44 -10.36 6.48
CA GLU A 187 14.73 -11.02 6.52
C GLU A 187 14.88 -12.03 5.37
N LYS A 188 13.87 -12.89 5.16
CA LYS A 188 13.89 -13.89 4.09
C LYS A 188 13.88 -13.25 2.70
N SER A 189 13.16 -12.13 2.53
CA SER A 189 13.18 -11.37 1.27
C SER A 189 14.57 -10.82 0.96
N PHE A 190 15.30 -10.29 1.94
CA PHE A 190 16.68 -9.86 1.74
C PHE A 190 17.61 -11.00 1.33
N GLN A 191 17.47 -12.18 1.95
CA GLN A 191 18.23 -13.38 1.58
C GLN A 191 17.92 -13.78 0.13
N LYS A 192 16.62 -13.74 -0.26
CA LYS A 192 16.21 -14.07 -1.62
C LYS A 192 16.79 -13.10 -2.64
N VAL A 193 16.72 -11.78 -2.42
CA VAL A 193 17.34 -10.76 -3.29
C VAL A 193 18.84 -11.02 -3.46
N SER A 194 19.55 -11.36 -2.39
CA SER A 194 20.98 -11.69 -2.47
C SER A 194 21.24 -12.90 -3.36
N SER A 195 20.42 -13.94 -3.25
CA SER A 195 20.54 -15.15 -4.09
C SER A 195 20.20 -14.85 -5.55
N GLU A 196 19.14 -14.08 -5.81
CA GLU A 196 18.76 -13.65 -7.16
C GLU A 196 19.85 -12.80 -7.84
N ASN A 197 20.56 -11.97 -7.10
CA ASN A 197 21.69 -11.23 -7.63
C ASN A 197 22.81 -12.15 -8.13
N THR A 198 23.06 -13.27 -7.46
CA THR A 198 24.02 -14.30 -7.92
C THR A 198 23.52 -14.97 -9.19
N VAL A 199 22.24 -15.37 -9.23
CA VAL A 199 21.60 -15.95 -10.42
C VAL A 199 21.68 -15.00 -11.62
N ARG A 200 21.32 -13.73 -11.43
CA ARG A 200 21.36 -12.69 -12.47
C ARG A 200 22.77 -12.49 -13.02
N LYS A 201 23.79 -12.55 -12.18
CA LYS A 201 25.19 -12.47 -12.62
C LYS A 201 25.55 -13.66 -13.53
N GLU A 202 25.25 -14.89 -13.12
CA GLU A 202 25.55 -16.10 -13.90
C GLU A 202 24.81 -16.11 -15.25
N LEU A 203 23.55 -15.63 -15.28
CA LEU A 203 22.79 -15.47 -16.53
C LEU A 203 23.44 -14.43 -17.47
N ASN A 204 23.91 -13.30 -16.93
CA ASN A 204 24.63 -12.28 -17.70
C ASN A 204 25.99 -12.78 -18.23
N GLU A 205 26.58 -13.76 -17.59
CA GLU A 205 27.81 -14.44 -18.02
C GLU A 205 27.52 -15.53 -19.07
N GLY A 206 26.26 -15.73 -19.46
CA GLY A 206 25.84 -16.61 -20.56
C GLY A 206 25.43 -18.01 -20.14
N GLN A 207 25.28 -18.31 -18.83
CA GLN A 207 24.73 -19.58 -18.37
C GLN A 207 23.25 -19.68 -18.76
N SER A 208 22.78 -20.89 -19.07
CA SER A 208 21.37 -21.10 -19.39
C SER A 208 20.47 -21.05 -18.16
N LEU A 209 19.22 -20.59 -18.32
CA LEU A 209 18.20 -20.61 -17.25
C LEU A 209 18.07 -21.99 -16.61
N LYS A 210 18.13 -23.06 -17.41
CA LYS A 210 18.01 -24.43 -16.92
C LYS A 210 19.16 -24.84 -16.00
N GLU A 211 20.39 -24.50 -16.38
CA GLU A 211 21.57 -24.81 -15.57
C GLU A 211 21.58 -24.05 -14.26
N VAL A 212 21.26 -22.74 -14.31
CA VAL A 212 21.19 -21.89 -13.12
C VAL A 212 20.07 -22.34 -12.20
N PHE A 213 18.89 -22.70 -12.73
CA PHE A 213 17.80 -23.23 -11.93
C PHE A 213 18.15 -24.56 -11.25
N ILE A 214 18.79 -25.50 -11.94
CA ILE A 214 19.24 -26.77 -11.34
C ILE A 214 20.24 -26.52 -10.20
N LYS A 215 21.11 -25.50 -10.34
CA LYS A 215 22.16 -25.16 -9.37
C LYS A 215 21.60 -24.44 -8.14
N HIS A 216 20.68 -23.49 -8.30
CA HIS A 216 20.25 -22.58 -7.24
C HIS A 216 18.82 -22.82 -6.78
N GLY A 217 17.97 -23.49 -7.56
CA GLY A 217 16.55 -23.70 -7.28
C GLY A 217 15.71 -22.39 -7.31
N ILE A 218 16.22 -21.36 -7.99
CA ILE A 218 15.62 -20.01 -8.05
C ILE A 218 15.47 -19.63 -9.52
N LEU A 219 14.31 -19.05 -9.84
CA LEU A 219 14.00 -18.37 -11.09
C LEU A 219 13.49 -16.99 -10.80
#